data_551e395ff2594fc4cf6f8624788a3ae1
#
_entry.id   551e395ff2594fc4cf6f8624788a3ae1
#
_cell.length_a   1.000
_cell.length_b   1.000
_cell.length_c   1.000
_cell.angle_alpha   90.00
_cell.angle_beta   90.00
_cell.angle_gamma   90.00
#
_symmetry.space_group_name_H-M   'P 1'
#
loop_
_entity.id
_entity.type
_entity.pdbx_description
1 polymer ?
#
loop_
_entity_poly.entity_id
_entity_poly.type
_entity_poly.pdbx_seq_one_letter_code
_entity_poly.pdbx_strand_id
1 'polypeptide(L)'
;YFMFYDLEGAAKAAKAPSFWKYVENVYPTAKRVAARRHFRGDKGWQALLALQRFGSPAQVWQTMHRHSYRGLVQNIERNFQGCQIGPYFAWKAMDILDRCLGMSVNMSLGEAIEFLPDVPRKGIKALWPEGEGQLVHGLVAVAESIANLDAPGAPTRKCSYPEAETVLCAIYGYQKGTYKVGSD
;
A
#
# COMPACT_ATOMS: atom_id res chain seq x y z
N TYR A 1 -7.17 -1.20 -9.61
CA TYR A 1 -5.79 -1.63 -9.88
C TYR A 1 -5.38 -2.80 -8.99
N PHE A 2 -5.49 -2.69 -7.69
CA PHE A 2 -5.08 -3.76 -6.75
C PHE A 2 -5.71 -5.12 -7.02
N MET A 3 -6.91 -5.12 -7.55
CA MET A 3 -7.62 -6.36 -7.84
C MET A 3 -7.01 -7.12 -9.00
N PHE A 4 -6.55 -6.39 -10.01
CA PHE A 4 -6.03 -6.99 -11.23
C PHE A 4 -4.51 -6.98 -11.29
N TYR A 5 -3.85 -6.04 -10.61
CA TYR A 5 -2.44 -5.69 -10.80
C TYR A 5 -2.08 -5.45 -12.27
N ASP A 6 -3.06 -4.99 -13.01
CA ASP A 6 -2.99 -4.71 -14.43
C ASP A 6 -3.67 -3.37 -14.74
N LEU A 7 -2.95 -2.46 -15.39
CA LEU A 7 -3.45 -1.12 -15.67
C LEU A 7 -4.58 -1.13 -16.69
N GLU A 8 -4.50 -1.99 -17.70
CA GLU A 8 -5.53 -2.08 -18.74
C GLU A 8 -6.85 -2.59 -18.15
N GLY A 9 -6.80 -3.67 -17.37
CA GLY A 9 -7.96 -4.20 -16.67
C GLY A 9 -8.56 -3.19 -15.68
N ALA A 10 -7.72 -2.47 -14.95
CA ALA A 10 -8.16 -1.41 -14.04
C ALA A 10 -8.86 -0.26 -14.80
N ALA A 11 -8.30 0.18 -15.93
CA ALA A 11 -8.88 1.24 -16.75
C ALA A 11 -10.21 0.84 -17.37
N LYS A 12 -10.35 -0.40 -17.85
CA LYS A 12 -11.61 -0.95 -18.35
C LYS A 12 -12.68 -0.99 -17.25
N ALA A 13 -12.31 -1.47 -16.06
CA ALA A 13 -13.21 -1.51 -14.91
C ALA A 13 -13.68 -0.11 -14.49
N ALA A 14 -12.77 0.87 -14.48
CA ALA A 14 -13.07 2.25 -14.10
C ALA A 14 -14.04 2.94 -15.09
N LYS A 15 -14.02 2.55 -16.37
CA LYS A 15 -14.89 3.11 -17.42
C LYS A 15 -16.21 2.35 -17.58
N ALA A 16 -16.37 1.22 -16.91
CA ALA A 16 -17.58 0.41 -17.03
C ALA A 16 -18.80 1.13 -16.43
N PRO A 17 -19.99 1.05 -17.06
CA PRO A 17 -21.21 1.65 -16.55
C PRO A 17 -21.58 1.17 -15.15
N SER A 18 -21.20 -0.06 -14.81
CA SER A 18 -21.32 -0.62 -13.46
C SER A 18 -20.02 -1.33 -13.13
N PHE A 19 -19.24 -0.73 -12.25
CA PHE A 19 -17.93 -1.25 -11.82
C PHE A 19 -18.03 -2.69 -11.29
N TRP A 20 -18.90 -2.92 -10.31
CA TRP A 20 -18.99 -4.23 -9.66
C TRP A 20 -19.48 -5.32 -10.61
N LYS A 21 -20.48 -5.03 -11.41
CA LYS A 21 -20.98 -5.99 -12.42
C LYS A 21 -19.90 -6.33 -13.47
N TYR A 22 -19.11 -5.33 -13.89
CA TYR A 22 -17.98 -5.58 -14.77
C TYR A 22 -16.95 -6.48 -14.12
N VAL A 23 -16.58 -6.19 -12.88
CA VAL A 23 -15.60 -6.96 -12.13
C VAL A 23 -16.08 -8.39 -11.89
N GLU A 24 -17.32 -8.60 -11.50
CA GLU A 24 -17.93 -9.93 -11.34
C GLU A 24 -17.80 -10.79 -12.62
N ASN A 25 -18.05 -10.19 -13.76
CA ASN A 25 -18.01 -10.89 -15.04
C ASN A 25 -16.58 -11.18 -15.54
N VAL A 26 -15.64 -10.28 -15.28
CA VAL A 26 -14.30 -10.32 -15.88
C VAL A 26 -13.25 -10.90 -14.92
N TYR A 27 -13.37 -10.67 -13.62
CA TYR A 27 -12.36 -11.07 -12.64
C TYR A 27 -12.03 -12.57 -12.65
N PRO A 28 -13.00 -13.51 -12.77
CA PRO A 28 -12.70 -14.93 -12.76
C PRO A 28 -11.75 -15.37 -13.87
N THR A 29 -11.81 -14.71 -15.03
CA THR A 29 -11.03 -15.05 -16.22
C THR A 29 -9.90 -14.06 -16.51
N ALA A 30 -9.81 -12.96 -15.75
CA ALA A 30 -8.81 -11.92 -15.97
C ALA A 30 -7.39 -12.45 -15.75
N LYS A 31 -6.50 -12.11 -16.69
CA LYS A 31 -5.07 -12.33 -16.52
C LYS A 31 -4.60 -11.46 -15.37
N ARG A 32 -4.05 -12.09 -14.34
CA ARG A 32 -3.52 -11.42 -13.16
C ARG A 32 -2.01 -11.52 -13.15
N VAL A 33 -1.34 -10.39 -13.01
CA VAL A 33 0.12 -10.40 -12.88
C VAL A 33 0.51 -11.05 -11.56
N ALA A 34 1.18 -12.19 -11.64
CA ALA A 34 1.47 -13.05 -10.48
C ALA A 34 2.53 -12.47 -9.54
N ALA A 35 3.24 -11.42 -9.94
CA ALA A 35 4.43 -10.99 -9.24
C ALA A 35 4.19 -10.25 -7.93
N ARG A 36 3.28 -9.30 -7.84
CA ARG A 36 3.03 -8.49 -6.63
C ARG A 36 1.58 -8.71 -6.19
N ARG A 37 1.36 -9.26 -5.02
CA ARG A 37 0.12 -9.93 -4.71
C ARG A 37 -0.37 -9.70 -3.34
N HIS A 38 -1.32 -8.82 -3.23
CA HIS A 38 -2.14 -8.78 -2.04
C HIS A 38 -3.33 -9.73 -2.18
N PHE A 39 -3.98 -9.74 -3.32
CA PHE A 39 -5.14 -10.59 -3.61
C PHE A 39 -4.76 -11.76 -4.53
N ARG A 40 -4.41 -12.91 -3.93
CA ARG A 40 -4.11 -14.14 -4.67
C ARG A 40 -5.30 -15.06 -4.71
N GLY A 41 -5.53 -15.69 -5.87
CA GLY A 41 -6.56 -16.71 -6.02
C GLY A 41 -7.93 -16.24 -5.52
N ASP A 42 -8.60 -17.10 -4.79
CA ASP A 42 -9.95 -16.84 -4.28
C ASP A 42 -10.04 -15.71 -3.26
N LYS A 43 -8.95 -15.37 -2.60
CA LYS A 43 -8.93 -14.22 -1.66
C LYS A 43 -9.26 -12.90 -2.34
N GLY A 44 -8.82 -12.71 -3.58
CA GLY A 44 -9.17 -11.52 -4.35
C GLY A 44 -10.66 -11.44 -4.66
N TRP A 45 -11.26 -12.58 -5.00
CA TRP A 45 -12.69 -12.66 -5.24
C TRP A 45 -13.51 -12.39 -3.98
N GLN A 46 -13.14 -13.02 -2.87
CA GLN A 46 -13.78 -12.80 -1.57
C GLN A 46 -13.67 -11.34 -1.12
N ALA A 47 -12.49 -10.71 -1.33
CA ALA A 47 -12.28 -9.30 -1.03
C ALA A 47 -13.22 -8.40 -1.85
N LEU A 48 -13.37 -8.67 -3.15
CA LEU A 48 -14.27 -7.93 -4.03
C LEU A 48 -15.72 -8.01 -3.55
N LEU A 49 -16.23 -9.20 -3.32
CA LEU A 49 -17.60 -9.41 -2.85
C LEU A 49 -17.84 -8.68 -1.52
N ALA A 50 -16.88 -8.78 -0.59
CA ALA A 50 -17.00 -8.10 0.70
C ALA A 50 -16.93 -6.57 0.59
N LEU A 51 -16.18 -6.02 -0.38
CA LEU A 51 -16.06 -4.58 -0.58
C LEU A 51 -17.31 -3.96 -1.23
N GLN A 52 -18.11 -4.72 -1.98
CA GLN A 52 -19.34 -4.24 -2.59
C GLN A 52 -20.34 -3.66 -1.59
N ARG A 53 -20.35 -4.17 -0.34
CA ARG A 53 -21.23 -3.67 0.72
C ARG A 53 -21.04 -2.19 1.06
N PHE A 54 -19.90 -1.62 0.73
CA PHE A 54 -19.60 -0.21 0.95
C PHE A 54 -20.07 0.69 -0.20
N GLY A 55 -20.70 0.14 -1.24
CA GLY A 55 -21.21 0.88 -2.39
C GLY A 55 -20.17 1.02 -3.52
N SER A 56 -20.07 2.18 -4.13
CA SER A 56 -19.13 2.44 -5.23
C SER A 56 -17.66 2.38 -4.76
N PRO A 57 -16.70 2.20 -5.68
CA PRO A 57 -15.27 2.29 -5.33
C PRO A 57 -14.89 3.59 -4.60
N ALA A 58 -15.49 4.71 -4.97
CA ALA A 58 -15.27 5.98 -4.26
C ALA A 58 -15.76 5.92 -2.81
N GLN A 59 -16.91 5.35 -2.56
CA GLN A 59 -17.46 5.15 -1.22
C GLN A 59 -16.60 4.19 -0.38
N VAL A 60 -16.02 3.15 -1.00
CA VAL A 60 -15.05 2.27 -0.31
C VAL A 60 -13.89 3.10 0.25
N TRP A 61 -13.28 3.96 -0.57
CA TRP A 61 -12.16 4.79 -0.15
C TRP A 61 -12.55 5.84 0.88
N GLN A 62 -13.70 6.50 0.70
CA GLN A 62 -14.23 7.47 1.68
C GLN A 62 -14.51 6.81 3.03
N THR A 63 -15.09 5.60 3.04
CA THR A 63 -15.34 4.85 4.27
C THR A 63 -14.03 4.41 4.92
N MET A 64 -13.02 4.08 4.13
CA MET A 64 -11.72 3.64 4.62
C MET A 64 -10.89 4.79 5.18
N HIS A 65 -10.95 5.96 4.60
CA HIS A 65 -10.10 7.11 4.92
C HIS A 65 -10.16 7.50 6.41
N ARG A 66 -9.01 7.82 6.97
CA ARG A 66 -8.82 8.49 8.27
C ARG A 66 -7.62 9.41 8.15
N HIS A 67 -7.64 10.52 8.90
CA HIS A 67 -6.57 11.52 8.85
C HIS A 67 -5.25 11.07 9.50
N SER A 68 -5.26 10.06 10.37
CA SER A 68 -4.06 9.45 10.93
C SER A 68 -3.88 8.02 10.47
N TYR A 69 -2.63 7.57 10.38
CA TYR A 69 -2.34 6.18 9.98
C TYR A 69 -2.90 5.17 10.98
N ARG A 70 -2.75 5.41 12.28
CA ARG A 70 -3.36 4.58 13.33
C ARG A 70 -4.87 4.48 13.18
N GLY A 71 -5.51 5.62 12.92
CA GLY A 71 -6.96 5.65 12.67
C GLY A 71 -7.36 4.83 11.44
N LEU A 72 -6.56 4.89 10.37
CA LEU A 72 -6.76 4.09 9.15
C LEU A 72 -6.64 2.59 9.47
N VAL A 73 -5.59 2.16 10.19
CA VAL A 73 -5.40 0.75 10.60
C VAL A 73 -6.58 0.28 11.43
N GLN A 74 -6.95 1.00 12.48
CA GLN A 74 -8.08 0.66 13.34
C GLN A 74 -9.41 0.59 12.58
N ASN A 75 -9.61 1.49 11.63
CA ASN A 75 -10.81 1.48 10.79
C ASN A 75 -10.85 0.24 9.88
N ILE A 76 -9.71 -0.13 9.28
CA ILE A 76 -9.61 -1.35 8.47
C ILE A 76 -9.91 -2.58 9.33
N GLU A 77 -9.32 -2.69 10.50
CA GLU A 77 -9.53 -3.81 11.41
C GLU A 77 -10.98 -3.95 11.88
N ARG A 78 -11.66 -2.84 12.17
CA ARG A 78 -13.03 -2.86 12.70
C ARG A 78 -14.08 -3.01 11.61
N ASN A 79 -13.97 -2.24 10.54
CA ASN A 79 -15.06 -2.08 9.58
C ASN A 79 -14.85 -2.87 8.29
N PHE A 80 -13.61 -3.31 7.99
CA PHE A 80 -13.30 -4.06 6.78
C PHE A 80 -13.02 -5.55 7.04
N GLN A 81 -13.57 -6.07 8.13
CA GLN A 81 -13.52 -7.51 8.42
C GLN A 81 -14.13 -8.30 7.26
N GLY A 82 -13.51 -9.43 6.94
CA GLY A 82 -13.91 -10.27 5.81
C GLY A 82 -13.47 -9.76 4.42
N CYS A 83 -12.97 -8.52 4.29
CA CYS A 83 -12.48 -8.00 3.02
C CYS A 83 -11.07 -8.49 2.65
N GLN A 84 -10.51 -9.45 3.39
CA GLN A 84 -9.16 -9.99 3.16
C GLN A 84 -8.05 -8.90 3.15
N ILE A 85 -8.29 -7.80 3.85
CA ILE A 85 -7.35 -6.69 4.01
C ILE A 85 -6.97 -6.57 5.49
N GLY A 86 -5.68 -6.43 5.73
CA GLY A 86 -5.10 -6.35 7.06
C GLY A 86 -4.12 -5.17 7.19
N PRO A 87 -3.34 -5.10 8.28
CA PRO A 87 -2.42 -3.98 8.54
C PRO A 87 -1.43 -3.69 7.40
N TYR A 88 -0.92 -4.73 6.73
CA TYR A 88 -0.06 -4.53 5.56
C TYR A 88 -0.76 -3.77 4.42
N PHE A 89 -2.06 -4.02 4.22
CA PHE A 89 -2.83 -3.28 3.23
C PHE A 89 -2.99 -1.80 3.60
N ALA A 90 -2.99 -1.46 4.91
CA ALA A 90 -3.12 -0.08 5.35
C ALA A 90 -2.00 0.83 4.80
N TRP A 91 -0.76 0.32 4.67
CA TRP A 91 0.32 1.05 4.01
C TRP A 91 -0.01 1.38 2.55
N LYS A 92 -0.53 0.40 1.81
CA LYS A 92 -0.91 0.59 0.41
C LYS A 92 -2.18 1.44 0.26
N ALA A 93 -3.11 1.31 1.20
CA ALA A 93 -4.29 2.16 1.25
C ALA A 93 -3.91 3.63 1.50
N MET A 94 -2.98 3.89 2.44
CA MET A 94 -2.45 5.22 2.69
C MET A 94 -1.83 5.83 1.43
N ASP A 95 -0.96 5.09 0.74
CA ASP A 95 -0.35 5.55 -0.51
C ASP A 95 -1.40 5.99 -1.53
N ILE A 96 -2.48 5.22 -1.69
CA ILE A 96 -3.53 5.54 -2.64
C ILE A 96 -4.38 6.70 -2.17
N LEU A 97 -4.80 6.71 -0.91
CA LEU A 97 -5.58 7.79 -0.34
C LEU A 97 -4.85 9.12 -0.50
N ASP A 98 -3.59 9.16 -0.08
CA ASP A 98 -2.79 10.39 -0.07
C ASP A 98 -2.36 10.78 -1.49
N ARG A 99 -1.72 9.88 -2.24
CA ARG A 99 -1.07 10.23 -3.52
C ARG A 99 -2.02 10.23 -4.72
N CYS A 100 -3.01 9.36 -4.73
CA CYS A 100 -3.89 9.21 -5.89
C CYS A 100 -5.23 9.93 -5.71
N LEU A 101 -5.73 10.04 -4.49
CA LEU A 101 -7.05 10.58 -4.20
C LEU A 101 -7.00 11.95 -3.49
N GLY A 102 -5.82 12.45 -3.12
CA GLY A 102 -5.64 13.71 -2.39
C GLY A 102 -6.27 13.69 -0.99
N MET A 103 -6.48 12.52 -0.42
CA MET A 103 -7.08 12.32 0.90
C MET A 103 -5.96 12.07 1.91
N SER A 104 -5.41 13.14 2.47
CA SER A 104 -4.23 13.08 3.35
C SER A 104 -4.37 12.11 4.52
N VAL A 105 -3.32 11.32 4.74
CA VAL A 105 -3.16 10.43 5.88
C VAL A 105 -1.83 10.75 6.56
N ASN A 106 -1.89 11.36 7.73
CA ASN A 106 -0.70 11.72 8.50
C ASN A 106 -0.13 10.50 9.21
N MET A 107 1.19 10.37 9.20
CA MET A 107 1.92 9.33 9.91
C MET A 107 3.00 9.96 10.78
N SER A 108 2.92 9.76 12.08
CA SER A 108 3.96 10.13 13.02
C SER A 108 5.12 9.14 13.00
N LEU A 109 6.29 9.54 13.51
CA LEU A 109 7.43 8.62 13.68
C LEU A 109 7.06 7.40 14.53
N GLY A 110 6.30 7.61 15.61
CA GLY A 110 5.85 6.51 16.48
C GLY A 110 4.99 5.51 15.72
N GLU A 111 4.05 5.97 14.91
CA GLU A 111 3.23 5.11 14.05
C GLU A 111 4.06 4.39 12.98
N ALA A 112 4.99 5.11 12.35
CA ALA A 112 5.87 4.53 11.35
C ALA A 112 6.72 3.38 11.92
N ILE A 113 7.21 3.51 13.15
CA ILE A 113 7.99 2.46 13.83
C ILE A 113 7.09 1.29 14.25
N GLU A 114 5.97 1.59 14.90
CA GLU A 114 5.04 0.58 15.43
C GLU A 114 4.52 -0.34 14.32
N PHE A 115 4.07 0.27 13.23
CA PHE A 115 3.46 -0.45 12.11
C PHE A 115 4.42 -0.81 10.97
N LEU A 116 5.73 -0.59 11.13
CA LEU A 116 6.71 -0.89 10.09
C LEU A 116 6.69 -2.38 9.75
N PRO A 117 6.46 -2.78 8.49
CA PRO A 117 6.44 -4.19 8.09
C PRO A 117 7.81 -4.86 8.22
N ASP A 118 7.84 -6.20 8.20
CA ASP A 118 9.07 -6.99 8.37
C ASP A 118 10.12 -6.73 7.28
N VAL A 119 9.68 -6.49 6.04
CA VAL A 119 10.63 -6.33 4.92
C VAL A 119 11.46 -5.05 5.07
N PRO A 120 10.88 -3.86 5.31
CA PRO A 120 11.67 -2.67 5.61
C PRO A 120 12.53 -2.81 6.88
N ARG A 121 12.07 -3.50 7.92
CA ARG A 121 12.91 -3.82 9.10
C ARG A 121 14.17 -4.59 8.71
N LYS A 122 14.04 -5.55 7.78
CA LYS A 122 15.19 -6.27 7.21
C LYS A 122 16.07 -5.36 6.36
N GLY A 123 15.50 -4.39 5.65
CA GLY A 123 16.24 -3.35 4.94
C GLY A 123 17.11 -2.51 5.88
N ILE A 124 16.56 -2.09 7.01
CA ILE A 124 17.33 -1.37 8.04
C ILE A 124 18.48 -2.24 8.56
N LYS A 125 18.20 -3.48 8.94
CA LYS A 125 19.25 -4.42 9.42
C LYS A 125 20.34 -4.68 8.39
N ALA A 126 20.02 -4.58 7.14
CA ALA A 126 20.96 -4.78 6.07
C ALA A 126 21.93 -3.59 5.90
N LEU A 127 21.47 -2.38 6.17
CA LEU A 127 22.30 -1.17 6.14
C LEU A 127 23.07 -0.96 7.45
N TRP A 128 22.45 -1.33 8.56
CA TRP A 128 22.99 -1.18 9.92
C TRP A 128 22.85 -2.50 10.69
N PRO A 129 23.87 -3.38 10.66
CA PRO A 129 23.73 -4.75 11.21
C PRO A 129 23.65 -4.86 12.74
N GLU A 130 24.03 -3.86 13.52
CA GLU A 130 24.14 -3.98 14.98
C GLU A 130 23.19 -3.08 15.80
N GLY A 131 22.53 -3.62 16.83
CA GLY A 131 21.88 -2.94 17.97
C GLY A 131 20.37 -2.65 17.89
N GLU A 132 19.70 -2.54 19.05
CA GLU A 132 18.25 -2.32 19.17
C GLU A 132 17.78 -0.89 18.79
N GLY A 133 18.62 0.12 18.96
CA GLY A 133 18.30 1.52 18.59
C GLY A 133 18.26 1.79 17.08
N GLN A 134 18.67 0.83 16.29
CA GLN A 134 18.86 1.00 14.84
C GLN A 134 17.56 1.14 14.06
N LEU A 135 16.45 0.57 14.55
CA LEU A 135 15.17 0.66 13.84
C LEU A 135 14.73 2.12 13.69
N VAL A 136 14.76 2.87 14.78
CA VAL A 136 14.41 4.29 14.80
C VAL A 136 15.42 5.09 13.97
N HIS A 137 16.70 4.90 14.28
CA HIS A 137 17.78 5.60 13.59
C HIS A 137 17.77 5.34 12.07
N GLY A 138 17.66 4.08 11.67
CA GLY A 138 17.65 3.71 10.25
C GLY A 138 16.43 4.27 9.49
N LEU A 139 15.24 4.24 10.10
CA LEU A 139 14.05 4.82 9.48
C LEU A 139 14.17 6.34 9.34
N VAL A 140 14.66 7.02 10.39
CA VAL A 140 14.86 8.47 10.38
C VAL A 140 15.94 8.86 9.35
N ALA A 141 17.09 8.19 9.34
CA ALA A 141 18.17 8.47 8.41
C ALA A 141 17.74 8.34 6.94
N VAL A 142 16.95 7.30 6.62
CA VAL A 142 16.39 7.16 5.27
C VAL A 142 15.37 8.26 4.98
N ALA A 143 14.46 8.56 5.89
CA ALA A 143 13.46 9.61 5.70
C ALA A 143 14.10 10.98 5.49
N GLU A 144 15.14 11.33 6.28
CA GLU A 144 15.90 12.56 6.12
C GLU A 144 16.66 12.63 4.80
N SER A 145 17.23 11.52 4.33
CA SER A 145 17.95 11.49 3.06
C SER A 145 17.08 11.76 1.85
N ILE A 146 15.77 11.52 1.93
CA ILE A 146 14.81 11.74 0.85
C ILE A 146 13.87 12.93 1.11
N ALA A 147 13.98 13.62 2.24
CA ALA A 147 13.07 14.68 2.67
C ALA A 147 12.95 15.87 1.70
N ASN A 148 13.96 16.10 0.87
CA ASN A 148 13.95 17.16 -0.13
C ASN A 148 13.27 16.75 -1.45
N LEU A 149 13.00 15.47 -1.66
CA LEU A 149 12.36 14.96 -2.86
C LEU A 149 10.83 15.11 -2.77
N ASP A 150 10.21 15.35 -3.91
CA ASP A 150 8.75 15.34 -3.99
C ASP A 150 8.23 13.90 -3.90
N ALA A 151 7.17 13.69 -3.14
CA ALA A 151 6.57 12.38 -3.01
C ALA A 151 5.96 11.94 -4.35
N PRO A 152 6.28 10.74 -4.85
CA PRO A 152 5.76 10.26 -6.13
C PRO A 152 4.22 10.29 -6.16
N GLY A 153 3.64 10.96 -7.16
CA GLY A 153 2.19 11.11 -7.31
C GLY A 153 1.54 12.17 -6.41
N ALA A 154 2.30 12.81 -5.51
CA ALA A 154 1.82 13.88 -4.63
C ALA A 154 2.81 15.07 -4.64
N PRO A 155 2.88 15.84 -5.73
CA PRO A 155 3.94 16.85 -5.94
C PRO A 155 3.89 18.03 -4.97
N THR A 156 2.81 18.17 -4.20
CA THR A 156 2.66 19.19 -3.16
C THR A 156 3.19 18.75 -1.81
N ARG A 157 3.64 17.50 -1.69
CA ARG A 157 4.16 16.91 -0.46
C ARG A 157 5.57 16.35 -0.67
N LYS A 158 6.43 16.59 0.29
CA LYS A 158 7.77 15.99 0.33
C LYS A 158 7.72 14.54 0.80
N CYS A 159 8.75 13.78 0.44
CA CYS A 159 8.93 12.43 0.95
C CYS A 159 9.04 12.42 2.48
N SER A 160 8.54 11.36 3.09
CA SER A 160 8.51 11.16 4.53
C SER A 160 8.58 9.65 4.88
N TYR A 161 8.06 9.22 6.01
CA TYR A 161 8.12 7.82 6.46
C TYR A 161 7.49 6.80 5.49
N PRO A 162 6.37 7.09 4.80
CA PRO A 162 5.84 6.17 3.79
C PRO A 162 6.82 5.86 2.65
N GLU A 163 7.53 6.89 2.17
CA GLU A 163 8.52 6.71 1.12
C GLU A 163 9.78 6.03 1.64
N ALA A 164 10.19 6.32 2.88
CA ALA A 164 11.30 5.65 3.54
C ALA A 164 11.04 4.13 3.68
N GLU A 165 9.81 3.72 4.01
CA GLU A 165 9.40 2.31 4.00
C GLU A 165 9.64 1.67 2.64
N THR A 166 9.21 2.33 1.59
CA THR A 166 9.36 1.83 0.22
C THR A 166 10.83 1.68 -0.19
N VAL A 167 11.66 2.67 0.15
CA VAL A 167 13.13 2.62 -0.08
C VAL A 167 13.75 1.44 0.66
N LEU A 168 13.41 1.24 1.94
CA LEU A 168 13.91 0.14 2.74
C LEU A 168 13.47 -1.23 2.22
N CYS A 169 12.24 -1.34 1.73
CA CYS A 169 11.77 -2.54 1.02
C CYS A 169 12.61 -2.83 -0.22
N ALA A 170 12.91 -1.80 -1.01
CA ALA A 170 13.71 -1.94 -2.22
C ALA A 170 15.16 -2.37 -1.89
N ILE A 171 15.80 -1.76 -0.90
CA ILE A 171 17.15 -2.13 -0.44
C ILE A 171 17.22 -3.63 -0.11
N TYR A 172 16.28 -4.13 0.68
CA TYR A 172 16.24 -5.55 1.00
C TYR A 172 16.01 -6.43 -0.24
N GLY A 173 15.13 -5.98 -1.14
CA GLY A 173 14.87 -6.68 -2.40
C GLY A 173 16.12 -6.78 -3.29
N TYR A 174 16.90 -5.70 -3.41
CA TYR A 174 18.17 -5.70 -4.14
C TYR A 174 19.20 -6.64 -3.51
N GLN A 175 19.37 -6.61 -2.20
CA GLN A 175 20.28 -7.51 -1.51
C GLN A 175 19.94 -8.99 -1.70
N LYS A 176 18.65 -9.30 -1.79
CA LYS A 176 18.17 -10.68 -2.05
C LYS A 176 18.17 -11.05 -3.54
N GLY A 177 18.54 -10.15 -4.43
CA GLY A 177 18.48 -10.37 -5.87
C GLY A 177 17.03 -10.53 -6.42
N THR A 178 16.02 -10.15 -5.64
CA THR A 178 14.61 -10.18 -6.07
C THR A 178 14.22 -8.96 -6.88
N TYR A 179 14.96 -7.87 -6.74
CA TYR A 179 14.87 -6.68 -7.59
C TYR A 179 16.15 -6.51 -8.39
N LYS A 180 16.00 -6.08 -9.64
CA LYS A 180 17.11 -5.66 -10.49
C LYS A 180 17.03 -4.16 -10.70
N VAL A 181 18.14 -3.47 -10.70
CA VAL A 181 18.19 -2.03 -10.99
C VAL A 181 17.67 -1.81 -12.41
N GLY A 182 16.68 -0.93 -12.57
CA GLY A 182 16.09 -0.60 -13.87
C GLY A 182 15.10 -1.61 -14.43
N SER A 183 14.60 -2.55 -13.63
CA SER A 183 13.56 -3.52 -14.01
C SER A 183 12.25 -3.23 -13.28
N ASP A 184 11.56 -2.17 -13.63
CA ASP A 184 10.15 -1.95 -13.23
C ASP A 184 9.20 -2.29 -14.38
#